data_d9d0ce1b889b683cb5ca37b52f2653e6
#
_entry.id   d9d0ce1b889b683cb5ca37b52f2653e6
#
_cell.length_a   1.000
_cell.length_b   1.000
_cell.length_c   1.000
_cell.angle_alpha   90.00
_cell.angle_beta   90.00
_cell.angle_gamma   90.00
#
_symmetry.space_group_name_H-M   'P 1'
#
loop_
_entity.id
_entity.type
_entity.pdbx_description
1 polymer ?
#
loop_
_entity_poly.entity_id
_entity_poly.type
_entity_poly.pdbx_seq_one_letter_code
_entity_poly.pdbx_strand_id
1 'polypeptide(L)' 'MDISEESFIANLGIHIRQLRERKNMSQQDLANDCNIPKNQIGRIERAEVNTTVRTLVKIANALEVHPKDLLDFRKK' A
#
# COMPACT_ATOMS: atom_id res chain seq x y z
N MET A 1 -12.52 14.06 -16.11
CA MET A 1 -12.59 13.24 -14.88
C MET A 1 -11.71 13.86 -13.83
N ASP A 2 -12.26 14.16 -12.68
CA ASP A 2 -11.51 14.81 -11.60
C ASP A 2 -11.28 13.85 -10.46
N ILE A 3 -10.05 13.39 -10.33
CA ILE A 3 -9.66 12.53 -9.22
C ILE A 3 -8.83 13.36 -8.26
N SER A 4 -9.28 13.46 -7.02
CA SER A 4 -8.54 14.16 -5.99
C SER A 4 -7.27 13.39 -5.66
N GLU A 5 -6.13 14.07 -5.68
CA GLU A 5 -4.84 13.45 -5.33
C GLU A 5 -4.87 12.96 -3.89
N GLU A 6 -5.38 13.78 -2.98
CA GLU A 6 -5.43 13.42 -1.56
C GLU A 6 -6.33 12.21 -1.33
N SER A 7 -7.49 12.17 -1.97
CA SER A 7 -8.40 11.03 -1.83
C SER A 7 -7.77 9.75 -2.38
N PHE A 8 -7.11 9.86 -3.52
CA PHE A 8 -6.48 8.69 -4.14
C PHE A 8 -5.37 8.13 -3.25
N ILE A 9 -4.53 9.01 -2.72
CA ILE A 9 -3.44 8.60 -1.83
C ILE A 9 -3.99 7.98 -0.55
N ALA A 10 -5.04 8.57 0.03
CA ALA A 10 -5.68 8.02 1.22
C ALA A 10 -6.26 6.64 0.96
N ASN A 11 -6.96 6.48 -0.17
CA ASN A 11 -7.56 5.19 -0.53
C ASN A 11 -6.50 4.14 -0.81
N LEU A 12 -5.40 4.52 -1.42
CA LEU A 12 -4.28 3.61 -1.65
C LEU A 12 -3.74 3.07 -0.32
N GLY A 13 -3.53 3.96 0.65
CA GLY A 13 -3.02 3.54 1.96
C GLY A 13 -3.97 2.59 2.66
N ILE A 14 -5.28 2.89 2.63
CA ILE A 14 -6.30 2.02 3.22
C ILE A 14 -6.31 0.66 2.54
N HIS A 15 -6.22 0.66 1.21
CA HIS A 15 -6.27 -0.58 0.43
C HIS A 15 -5.05 -1.47 0.73
N ILE A 16 -3.86 -0.87 0.79
CA ILE A 16 -2.65 -1.60 1.14
C ILE A 16 -2.80 -2.24 2.52
N ARG A 17 -3.31 -1.48 3.49
CA ARG A 17 -3.53 -1.99 4.84
C ARG A 17 -4.51 -3.17 4.83
N GLN A 18 -5.60 -3.06 4.08
CA GLN A 18 -6.60 -4.13 3.99
C GLN A 18 -5.99 -5.39 3.39
N LEU A 19 -5.20 -5.26 2.33
CA LEU A 19 -4.54 -6.41 1.71
C LEU A 19 -3.55 -7.06 2.67
N ARG A 20 -2.81 -6.23 3.42
CA ARG A 20 -1.87 -6.72 4.42
C ARG A 20 -2.59 -7.50 5.51
N GLU A 21 -3.68 -6.96 6.03
CA GLU A 21 -4.45 -7.59 7.11
C GLU A 21 -5.10 -8.89 6.65
N ARG A 22 -5.54 -8.96 5.39
CA ARG A 22 -6.10 -10.19 4.84
C ARG A 22 -5.07 -11.32 4.81
N LYS A 23 -3.79 -10.99 4.71
CA LYS A 23 -2.72 -11.97 4.73
C LYS A 23 -2.17 -12.19 6.14
N ASN A 24 -2.84 -11.63 7.15
CA ASN A 24 -2.42 -11.76 8.55
C ASN A 24 -0.99 -11.26 8.78
N MET A 25 -0.60 -10.22 8.06
CA MET A 25 0.73 -9.63 8.20
C MET A 25 0.66 -8.38 9.07
N SER A 26 1.64 -8.24 9.96
CA SER A 26 1.84 -6.97 10.67
C SER A 26 2.53 -5.98 9.74
N GLN A 27 2.59 -4.72 10.16
CA GLN A 27 3.38 -3.72 9.42
C GLN A 27 4.85 -4.13 9.37
N GLN A 28 5.36 -4.71 10.45
CA GLN A 28 6.75 -5.18 10.49
C GLN A 28 6.97 -6.32 9.50
N ASP A 29 6.01 -7.25 9.41
CA ASP A 29 6.11 -8.35 8.45
C ASP A 29 6.22 -7.83 7.03
N LEU A 30 5.34 -6.90 6.67
CA LEU A 30 5.35 -6.33 5.33
C LEU A 30 6.65 -5.56 5.08
N ALA A 31 7.09 -4.77 6.06
CA ALA A 31 8.32 -4.00 5.94
C ALA A 31 9.52 -4.91 5.70
N ASN A 32 9.59 -6.02 6.45
CA ASN A 32 10.67 -6.99 6.28
C ASN A 32 10.67 -7.59 4.88
N ASP A 33 9.51 -7.97 4.38
CA ASP A 33 9.40 -8.56 3.05
C ASP A 33 9.74 -7.56 1.96
N CYS A 34 9.43 -6.28 2.17
CA CYS A 34 9.73 -5.21 1.22
C CYS A 34 11.16 -4.69 1.35
N ASN A 35 11.84 -5.05 2.43
CA ASN A 35 13.16 -4.50 2.76
C ASN A 35 13.14 -2.98 2.87
N ILE A 36 12.12 -2.46 3.56
CA ILE A 36 12.00 -1.03 3.86
C ILE A 36 11.66 -0.87 5.35
N PRO A 37 11.90 0.31 5.92
CA PRO A 37 11.61 0.51 7.35
C PRO A 37 10.12 0.39 7.67
N LYS A 38 9.82 -0.16 8.85
CA LYS A 38 8.43 -0.31 9.32
C LYS A 38 7.69 1.03 9.35
N ASN A 39 8.35 2.09 9.81
CA ASN A 39 7.68 3.39 9.90
C ASN A 39 7.29 3.92 8.52
N GLN A 40 7.99 3.53 7.46
CA GLN A 40 7.61 3.93 6.12
C GLN A 40 6.31 3.24 5.69
N ILE A 41 6.13 1.96 6.05
CA ILE A 41 4.88 1.25 5.79
C ILE A 41 3.73 1.98 6.49
N GLY A 42 3.90 2.31 7.77
CA GLY A 42 2.86 3.01 8.53
C GLY A 42 2.50 4.36 7.90
N ARG A 43 3.50 5.11 7.45
CA ARG A 43 3.27 6.43 6.85
C ARG A 43 2.54 6.31 5.51
N ILE A 44 2.85 5.28 4.72
CA ILE A 44 2.15 5.02 3.46
C ILE A 44 0.68 4.68 3.76
N GLU A 45 0.44 3.81 4.73
CA GLU A 45 -0.93 3.40 5.08
C GLU A 45 -1.76 4.56 5.62
N ARG A 46 -1.12 5.53 6.29
CA ARG A 46 -1.79 6.72 6.81
C ARG A 46 -1.82 7.88 5.82
N ALA A 47 -1.32 7.66 4.61
CA ALA A 47 -1.28 8.67 3.55
C ALA A 47 -0.43 9.90 3.94
N GLU A 48 0.63 9.68 4.70
CA GLU A 48 1.51 10.77 5.14
C GLU A 48 2.64 11.04 4.16
N VAL A 49 2.85 10.17 3.19
CA VAL A 49 3.90 10.34 2.18
C VAL A 49 3.40 9.84 0.83
N ASN A 50 3.94 10.43 -0.23
CA ASN A 50 3.80 9.86 -1.56
C ASN A 50 4.78 8.70 -1.67
N THR A 51 4.35 7.62 -2.32
CA THR A 51 5.23 6.49 -2.51
C THR A 51 5.66 6.43 -3.97
N THR A 52 6.81 5.82 -4.22
CA THR A 52 7.32 5.67 -5.58
C THR A 52 6.74 4.40 -6.20
N VAL A 53 6.78 4.33 -7.52
CA VAL A 53 6.38 3.11 -8.23
C VAL A 53 7.25 1.94 -7.80
N ARG A 54 8.55 2.19 -7.57
CA ARG A 54 9.46 1.14 -7.09
C ARG A 54 8.96 0.53 -5.77
N THR A 55 8.56 1.39 -4.84
CA THR A 55 8.04 0.93 -3.55
C THR A 55 6.72 0.17 -3.73
N LEU A 56 5.84 0.65 -4.61
CA LEU A 56 4.59 -0.06 -4.89
C LEU A 56 4.84 -1.46 -5.43
N VAL A 57 5.83 -1.64 -6.30
CA VAL A 57 6.18 -2.95 -6.82
C VAL A 57 6.66 -3.87 -5.69
N LYS A 58 7.49 -3.35 -4.79
CA LYS A 58 7.95 -4.13 -3.64
C LYS A 58 6.79 -4.58 -2.76
N ILE A 59 5.85 -3.67 -2.49
CA ILE A 59 4.67 -3.98 -1.67
C ILE A 59 3.80 -5.02 -2.37
N ALA A 60 3.56 -4.85 -3.67
CA ALA A 60 2.74 -5.79 -4.43
C ALA A 60 3.34 -7.20 -4.41
N ASN A 61 4.66 -7.30 -4.59
CA ASN A 61 5.34 -8.59 -4.54
C ASN A 61 5.18 -9.25 -3.16
N ALA A 62 5.35 -8.46 -2.10
CA ALA A 62 5.20 -8.98 -0.73
C ALA A 62 3.77 -9.42 -0.44
N LEU A 63 2.80 -8.72 -1.00
CA LEU A 63 1.38 -9.06 -0.83
C LEU A 63 0.90 -10.09 -1.85
N GLU A 64 1.75 -10.48 -2.78
CA GLU A 64 1.46 -11.49 -3.81
C GLU A 64 0.30 -11.06 -4.70
N VAL A 65 0.27 -9.79 -5.06
CA VAL A 65 -0.70 -9.25 -6.01
C VAL A 65 0.04 -8.50 -7.11
N HIS A 66 -0.64 -8.28 -8.23
CA HIS A 66 -0.06 -7.45 -9.29
C HIS A 66 -0.08 -5.98 -8.83
N PRO A 67 0.94 -5.17 -9.20
CA PRO A 67 0.94 -3.75 -8.81
C PRO A 67 -0.35 -3.00 -9.18
N LYS A 68 -1.00 -3.36 -10.29
CA LYS A 68 -2.27 -2.73 -10.66
C LYS A 68 -3.33 -2.94 -9.60
N ASP A 69 -3.28 -4.07 -8.90
CA ASP A 69 -4.28 -4.39 -7.88
C ASP A 69 -4.16 -3.47 -6.67
N LEU A 70 -2.98 -2.91 -6.43
CA LEU A 70 -2.81 -1.93 -5.36
C LEU A 70 -3.57 -0.64 -5.65
N LEU A 71 -3.77 -0.33 -6.93
CA LEU A 71 -4.43 0.90 -7.35
C LEU A 71 -5.90 0.69 -7.69
N ASP A 72 -6.37 -0.55 -7.61
CA ASP A 72 -7.76 -0.89 -7.93
C ASP A 72 -8.52 -1.14 -6.63
N PHE A 73 -9.01 -0.07 -6.04
CA PHE A 73 -9.76 -0.14 -4.79
C PHE A 73 -11.20 0.29 -4.97
N ARG A 74 -11.72 0.13 -6.18
CA ARG A 74 -13.13 0.42 -6.44
C ARG A 74 -13.99 -0.63 -5.73
N LYS A 75 -15.10 -0.16 -5.19
CA LYS A 75 -16.06 -1.10 -4.61
C LYS A 75 -16.81 -1.83 -5.70
N LYS A 76 -17.13 -3.06 -5.44
CA LYS A 76 -17.90 -3.88 -6.35
C LYS A 76 -19.35 -3.97 -5.91
#